data_1de079085b602337e927f14de4898d7a
#
_entry.id   1de079085b602337e927f14de4898d7a
#
_cell.length_a   1.000
_cell.length_b   1.000
_cell.length_c   1.000
_cell.angle_alpha   90.00
_cell.angle_beta   90.00
_cell.angle_gamma   90.00
#
_symmetry.space_group_name_H-M   'P 1'
#
loop_
_entity.id
_entity.type
_entity.pdbx_description
1 polymer ?
#
loop_
_entity_poly.entity_id
_entity_poly.type
_entity_poly.pdbx_seq_one_letter_code
_entity_poly.pdbx_strand_id
1 'polypeptide(L)'
;MQSPRRRLRAPAMILTALLPAITLAGCANEPDPNTITVLNSATDTLEHEAQQKYFDRCAKPLGVKVEQTSVPASQVVSKALRMASSHSLTDILELDGSELAQFADTGGLVPLKTAGVDVSGMSTGAVSLGTFKGTQYGIARSVNSLALIYNTDLLRQAGVEPPTTWYELKATAAKLTRGRTYGMAFSATPDADGVYQFLPFFWSGGGDEAHLDNGKGAAALQLWKDLIDSKSASSAAVTWTQQDVNDQFIAGRAAMMINGPWQVPVLSEHKDLHWAVASIPVPVAGRPPVPPIGGTVMALPRTGDTGRQGTAAKILNCLNEQRNQVAWGESVNNVPTRATAAAAYKAENPKLAAFADVVATARSRTARVGSRWPVVSDALSGAFQSVLTGGSTPEAALKQAQSRATAGE
;
A
#
# COMPACT_ATOMS: atom_id res chain seq x y z
N MET A 1 71.82 58.79 26.43
CA MET A 1 72.29 57.97 27.56
C MET A 1 71.36 56.73 27.61
N GLN A 2 71.77 55.61 27.05
CA GLN A 2 70.99 54.38 26.89
C GLN A 2 71.40 53.39 27.98
N SER A 3 70.46 52.86 28.72
CA SER A 3 70.65 51.83 29.72
C SER A 3 70.31 50.47 29.08
N PRO A 4 71.16 49.40 29.33
CA PRO A 4 70.93 48.09 28.70
C PRO A 4 70.04 47.22 29.56
N ARG A 5 68.98 46.64 28.88
CA ARG A 5 68.12 45.66 29.50
C ARG A 5 68.74 44.27 29.50
N ARG A 6 68.97 43.72 30.68
CA ARG A 6 69.38 42.33 30.94
C ARG A 6 68.24 41.38 30.56
N ARG A 7 68.49 40.43 29.67
CA ARG A 7 67.61 39.28 29.38
C ARG A 7 67.87 38.16 30.39
N LEU A 8 66.89 37.83 31.19
CA LEU A 8 66.82 36.63 32.01
C LEU A 8 66.34 35.46 31.12
N ARG A 9 67.17 34.41 31.05
CA ARG A 9 66.75 33.14 30.41
C ARG A 9 66.11 32.27 31.49
N ALA A 10 64.83 31.90 31.26
CA ALA A 10 64.11 30.88 32.03
C ALA A 10 64.35 29.49 31.42
N PRO A 11 64.49 28.42 32.20
CA PRO A 11 64.69 27.08 31.70
C PRO A 11 63.30 26.52 31.23
N ALA A 12 63.29 25.92 30.04
CA ALA A 12 62.13 25.21 29.51
C ALA A 12 61.91 23.88 30.25
N MET A 13 60.90 23.77 31.08
CA MET A 13 60.42 22.48 31.57
C MET A 13 59.59 21.81 30.44
N ILE A 14 60.11 20.68 29.96
CA ILE A 14 59.35 19.79 29.05
C ILE A 14 58.38 18.98 29.91
N LEU A 15 57.12 19.36 29.87
CA LEU A 15 56.02 18.61 30.49
C LEU A 15 55.59 17.56 29.48
N THR A 16 55.97 16.32 29.66
CA THR A 16 55.53 15.18 28.88
C THR A 16 54.08 14.86 29.31
N ALA A 17 53.10 15.37 28.59
CA ALA A 17 51.68 15.00 28.76
C ALA A 17 51.45 13.60 28.18
N LEU A 18 51.36 12.58 29.02
CA LEU A 18 50.74 11.31 28.68
C LEU A 18 49.23 11.57 28.49
N LEU A 19 48.76 11.62 27.24
CA LEU A 19 47.35 11.50 26.93
C LEU A 19 46.93 10.02 27.11
N PRO A 20 45.96 9.70 27.99
CA PRO A 20 45.36 8.39 27.97
C PRO A 20 44.56 8.27 26.65
N ALA A 21 44.91 7.29 25.83
CA ALA A 21 44.06 6.87 24.71
C ALA A 21 42.75 6.34 25.28
N ILE A 22 41.71 7.18 25.34
CA ILE A 22 40.36 6.75 25.60
C ILE A 22 39.93 6.03 24.31
N THR A 23 40.05 4.72 24.30
CA THR A 23 39.35 3.86 23.34
C THR A 23 37.86 4.06 23.60
N LEU A 24 37.22 4.90 22.80
CA LEU A 24 35.75 4.87 22.62
C LEU A 24 35.43 3.51 22.03
N ALA A 25 35.27 2.50 22.88
CA ALA A 25 34.53 1.31 22.56
C ALA A 25 33.10 1.78 22.40
N GLY A 26 32.73 2.18 21.18
CA GLY A 26 31.33 2.32 20.78
C GLY A 26 30.69 0.97 21.01
N CYS A 27 29.87 0.85 22.06
CA CYS A 27 28.94 -0.26 22.20
C CYS A 27 27.93 -0.14 21.08
N ALA A 28 28.28 -0.60 19.87
CA ALA A 28 27.31 -1.11 18.96
C ALA A 28 26.73 -2.33 19.69
N ASN A 29 25.53 -2.22 20.24
CA ASN A 29 24.80 -3.38 20.71
C ASN A 29 24.72 -4.34 19.51
N GLU A 30 25.49 -5.42 19.55
CA GLU A 30 25.29 -6.50 18.58
C GLU A 30 23.84 -6.94 18.68
N PRO A 31 23.13 -7.08 17.54
CA PRO A 31 21.76 -7.55 17.56
C PRO A 31 21.68 -8.89 18.31
N ASP A 32 20.75 -9.02 19.25
CA ASP A 32 20.49 -10.29 19.93
C ASP A 32 20.32 -11.39 18.88
N PRO A 33 21.16 -12.45 18.86
CA PRO A 33 21.11 -13.51 17.85
C PRO A 33 19.76 -14.24 17.83
N ASN A 34 19.02 -14.18 18.94
CA ASN A 34 17.69 -14.79 19.07
C ASN A 34 16.54 -13.84 18.72
N THR A 35 16.85 -12.67 18.17
CA THR A 35 15.81 -11.70 17.78
C THR A 35 15.86 -11.44 16.28
N ILE A 36 14.75 -11.67 15.59
CA ILE A 36 14.50 -11.29 14.19
C ILE A 36 13.79 -9.95 14.17
N THR A 37 14.32 -9.00 13.43
CA THR A 37 13.78 -7.65 13.34
C THR A 37 12.93 -7.45 12.09
N VAL A 38 11.85 -6.67 12.22
CA VAL A 38 10.92 -6.36 11.11
C VAL A 38 10.70 -4.86 11.06
N LEU A 39 10.78 -4.26 9.89
CA LEU A 39 10.27 -2.92 9.61
C LEU A 39 8.94 -3.05 8.86
N ASN A 40 7.88 -2.39 9.35
CA ASN A 40 6.55 -2.46 8.77
C ASN A 40 5.74 -1.17 8.93
N SER A 41 4.49 -1.17 8.49
CA SER A 41 3.55 -0.05 8.58
C SER A 41 2.44 -0.23 9.61
N ALA A 42 2.46 -1.26 10.44
CA ALA A 42 1.42 -1.56 11.43
C ALA A 42 1.50 -0.59 12.63
N THR A 43 1.05 0.66 12.44
CA THR A 43 1.05 1.69 13.49
C THR A 43 -0.22 1.70 14.35
N ASP A 44 -1.31 1.11 13.85
CA ASP A 44 -2.51 0.87 14.66
C ASP A 44 -2.26 -0.24 15.67
N THR A 45 -2.72 -0.04 16.91
CA THR A 45 -2.46 -0.99 18.01
C THR A 45 -3.03 -2.38 17.72
N LEU A 46 -4.25 -2.47 17.20
CA LEU A 46 -4.89 -3.76 16.92
C LEU A 46 -4.17 -4.49 15.79
N GLU A 47 -3.80 -3.78 14.75
CA GLU A 47 -3.03 -4.36 13.63
C GLU A 47 -1.64 -4.81 14.11
N HIS A 48 -0.94 -3.98 14.88
CA HIS A 48 0.38 -4.31 15.43
C HIS A 48 0.34 -5.56 16.30
N GLU A 49 -0.63 -5.68 17.20
CA GLU A 49 -0.81 -6.86 18.05
C GLU A 49 -1.19 -8.10 17.24
N ALA A 50 -2.08 -7.98 16.26
CA ALA A 50 -2.45 -9.08 15.38
C ALA A 50 -1.23 -9.59 14.62
N GLN A 51 -0.41 -8.65 14.10
CA GLN A 51 0.83 -8.97 13.40
C GLN A 51 1.87 -9.61 14.32
N GLN A 52 2.00 -9.14 15.58
CA GLN A 52 2.89 -9.77 16.55
C GLN A 52 2.47 -11.22 16.84
N LYS A 53 1.18 -11.47 17.06
CA LYS A 53 0.66 -12.83 17.25
C LYS A 53 0.92 -13.72 16.02
N TYR A 54 0.83 -13.13 14.83
CA TYR A 54 1.11 -13.83 13.58
C TYR A 54 2.59 -14.22 13.47
N PHE A 55 3.53 -13.30 13.76
CA PHE A 55 4.95 -13.60 13.82
C PHE A 55 5.31 -14.61 14.92
N ASP A 56 4.79 -14.42 16.12
CA ASP A 56 5.07 -15.27 17.27
C ASP A 56 4.74 -16.74 17.01
N ARG A 57 3.66 -17.00 16.28
CA ARG A 57 3.25 -18.36 15.90
C ARG A 57 4.35 -19.11 15.15
N CYS A 58 5.11 -18.39 14.34
CA CYS A 58 6.17 -18.96 13.51
C CYS A 58 7.58 -18.81 14.10
N ALA A 59 7.81 -17.83 14.93
CA ALA A 59 9.12 -17.56 15.54
C ALA A 59 9.37 -18.42 16.79
N LYS A 60 8.38 -18.57 17.67
CA LYS A 60 8.51 -19.35 18.92
C LYS A 60 9.01 -20.79 18.72
N PRO A 61 8.51 -21.56 17.72
CA PRO A 61 9.03 -22.90 17.45
C PRO A 61 10.50 -22.93 17.01
N LEU A 62 11.03 -21.81 16.52
CA LEU A 62 12.44 -21.65 16.12
C LEU A 62 13.32 -21.15 17.28
N GLY A 63 12.75 -20.89 18.45
CA GLY A 63 13.45 -20.35 19.62
C GLY A 63 13.86 -18.90 19.50
N VAL A 64 13.22 -18.13 18.60
CA VAL A 64 13.53 -16.71 18.37
C VAL A 64 12.33 -15.81 18.72
N LYS A 65 12.62 -14.53 18.96
CA LYS A 65 11.63 -13.47 19.08
C LYS A 65 11.55 -12.68 17.78
N VAL A 66 10.43 -11.99 17.57
CA VAL A 66 10.31 -10.99 16.50
C VAL A 66 10.07 -9.63 17.13
N GLU A 67 10.91 -8.66 16.78
CA GLU A 67 10.77 -7.25 17.17
C GLU A 67 10.35 -6.42 15.96
N GLN A 68 9.23 -5.72 16.10
CA GLN A 68 8.67 -4.87 15.08
C GLN A 68 9.08 -3.41 15.29
N THR A 69 9.56 -2.76 14.23
CA THR A 69 9.64 -1.31 14.11
C THR A 69 8.53 -0.85 13.17
N SER A 70 7.48 -0.24 13.70
CA SER A 70 6.35 0.23 12.92
C SER A 70 6.45 1.74 12.68
N VAL A 71 6.24 2.17 11.43
CA VAL A 71 6.18 3.58 11.03
C VAL A 71 5.02 3.79 10.05
N PRO A 72 4.46 5.00 9.91
CA PRO A 72 3.44 5.26 8.90
C PRO A 72 3.86 4.75 7.52
N ALA A 73 2.92 4.20 6.73
CA ALA A 73 3.19 3.58 5.44
C ALA A 73 4.04 4.48 4.52
N SER A 74 3.72 5.78 4.46
CA SER A 74 4.49 6.78 3.70
C SER A 74 5.94 6.98 4.14
N GLN A 75 6.33 6.45 5.31
CA GLN A 75 7.68 6.58 5.87
C GLN A 75 8.51 5.30 5.78
N VAL A 76 7.91 4.14 5.44
CA VAL A 76 8.60 2.84 5.40
C VAL A 76 9.79 2.89 4.45
N VAL A 77 9.59 3.33 3.22
CA VAL A 77 10.65 3.42 2.19
C VAL A 77 11.79 4.31 2.66
N SER A 78 11.49 5.53 3.10
CA SER A 78 12.51 6.48 3.54
C SER A 78 13.28 6.00 4.78
N LYS A 79 12.60 5.30 5.70
CA LYS A 79 13.25 4.67 6.87
C LYS A 79 14.16 3.52 6.44
N ALA A 80 13.67 2.62 5.58
CA ALA A 80 14.46 1.50 5.07
C ALA A 80 15.73 1.98 4.34
N LEU A 81 15.63 3.02 3.52
CA LEU A 81 16.80 3.62 2.84
C LEU A 81 17.83 4.21 3.82
N ARG A 82 17.36 4.89 4.89
CA ARG A 82 18.27 5.37 5.96
C ARG A 82 18.94 4.21 6.69
N MET A 83 18.18 3.15 7.01
CA MET A 83 18.74 1.95 7.65
C MET A 83 19.72 1.22 6.74
N ALA A 84 19.49 1.18 5.43
CA ALA A 84 20.44 0.64 4.46
C ALA A 84 21.76 1.41 4.47
N SER A 85 21.69 2.75 4.48
CA SER A 85 22.87 3.61 4.50
C SER A 85 23.69 3.48 5.80
N SER A 86 23.06 3.14 6.92
CA SER A 86 23.71 2.92 8.22
C SER A 86 24.02 1.45 8.51
N HIS A 87 23.86 0.56 7.53
CA HIS A 87 24.08 -0.91 7.69
C HIS A 87 23.25 -1.52 8.85
N SER A 88 22.06 -0.98 9.10
CA SER A 88 21.15 -1.41 10.18
C SER A 88 19.79 -1.88 9.67
N LEU A 89 19.74 -2.38 8.43
CA LEU A 89 18.51 -2.97 7.87
C LEU A 89 18.00 -4.12 8.73
N THR A 90 16.68 -4.20 8.84
CA THR A 90 15.98 -5.31 9.50
C THR A 90 16.12 -6.62 8.71
N ASP A 91 15.85 -7.75 9.37
CA ASP A 91 15.89 -9.08 8.75
C ASP A 91 14.74 -9.29 7.77
N ILE A 92 13.60 -8.70 8.08
CA ILE A 92 12.39 -8.68 7.23
C ILE A 92 12.01 -7.22 7.00
N LEU A 93 11.76 -6.87 5.75
CA LEU A 93 11.19 -5.59 5.34
C LEU A 93 9.79 -5.84 4.78
N GLU A 94 8.79 -5.25 5.43
CA GLU A 94 7.41 -5.24 4.92
C GLU A 94 7.10 -3.87 4.32
N LEU A 95 6.64 -3.86 3.07
CA LEU A 95 6.32 -2.65 2.32
C LEU A 95 5.15 -2.90 1.38
N ASP A 96 4.54 -1.83 0.89
CA ASP A 96 3.54 -1.96 -0.18
C ASP A 96 4.16 -2.63 -1.40
N GLY A 97 3.42 -3.55 -2.02
CA GLY A 97 3.92 -4.31 -3.18
C GLY A 97 4.35 -3.43 -4.37
N SER A 98 3.80 -2.21 -4.48
CA SER A 98 4.21 -1.26 -5.52
C SER A 98 5.57 -0.61 -5.29
N GLU A 99 6.09 -0.67 -4.06
CA GLU A 99 7.38 -0.10 -3.68
C GLU A 99 8.53 -1.11 -3.76
N LEU A 100 8.21 -2.42 -3.83
CA LEU A 100 9.21 -3.49 -3.88
C LEU A 100 10.22 -3.30 -5.02
N ALA A 101 9.75 -2.89 -6.18
CA ALA A 101 10.57 -2.75 -7.37
C ALA A 101 11.77 -1.80 -7.16
N GLN A 102 11.60 -0.74 -6.39
CA GLN A 102 12.67 0.21 -6.09
C GLN A 102 13.82 -0.45 -5.31
N PHE A 103 13.49 -1.24 -4.29
CA PHE A 103 14.51 -1.97 -3.51
C PHE A 103 15.15 -3.12 -4.28
N ALA A 104 14.36 -3.85 -5.07
CA ALA A 104 14.86 -4.93 -5.90
C ALA A 104 15.84 -4.41 -6.97
N ASP A 105 15.56 -3.25 -7.55
CA ASP A 105 16.39 -2.64 -8.62
C ASP A 105 17.76 -2.20 -8.09
N THR A 106 17.87 -1.82 -6.82
CA THR A 106 19.16 -1.51 -6.17
C THR A 106 20.00 -2.75 -5.83
N GLY A 107 19.45 -3.96 -5.99
CA GLY A 107 20.10 -5.20 -5.54
C GLY A 107 20.07 -5.40 -4.02
N GLY A 108 19.34 -4.56 -3.28
CA GLY A 108 19.22 -4.59 -1.81
C GLY A 108 18.43 -5.75 -1.24
N LEU A 109 17.75 -6.55 -2.08
CA LEU A 109 16.93 -7.68 -1.64
C LEU A 109 17.53 -9.03 -2.07
N VAL A 110 17.22 -10.06 -1.28
CA VAL A 110 17.57 -11.46 -1.61
C VAL A 110 16.42 -12.08 -2.40
N PRO A 111 16.68 -12.73 -3.58
CA PRO A 111 15.66 -13.50 -4.25
C PRO A 111 15.11 -14.60 -3.36
N LEU A 112 13.79 -14.69 -3.22
CA LEU A 112 13.14 -15.62 -2.30
C LEU A 112 13.50 -17.09 -2.58
N LYS A 113 13.63 -17.46 -3.85
CA LYS A 113 14.09 -18.81 -4.25
C LYS A 113 15.48 -19.13 -3.70
N THR A 114 16.40 -18.16 -3.71
CA THR A 114 17.77 -18.32 -3.15
C THR A 114 17.75 -18.48 -1.64
N ALA A 115 16.80 -17.82 -0.95
CA ALA A 115 16.60 -17.95 0.48
C ALA A 115 15.78 -19.18 0.90
N GLY A 116 15.30 -19.99 -0.07
CA GLY A 116 14.47 -21.18 0.20
C GLY A 116 13.04 -20.85 0.64
N VAL A 117 12.50 -19.69 0.23
CA VAL A 117 11.10 -19.34 0.48
C VAL A 117 10.22 -19.85 -0.66
N ASP A 118 9.23 -20.67 -0.31
CA ASP A 118 8.29 -21.28 -1.25
C ASP A 118 7.05 -20.38 -1.48
N VAL A 119 6.81 -20.03 -2.73
CA VAL A 119 5.64 -19.25 -3.18
C VAL A 119 4.66 -20.10 -3.99
N SER A 120 4.85 -21.42 -4.03
CA SER A 120 3.95 -22.33 -4.75
C SER A 120 2.53 -22.30 -4.19
N GLY A 121 1.52 -22.42 -5.07
CA GLY A 121 0.11 -22.38 -4.70
C GLY A 121 -0.45 -20.99 -4.38
N MET A 122 0.35 -19.93 -4.48
CA MET A 122 -0.13 -18.55 -4.42
C MET A 122 -0.83 -18.16 -5.73
N SER A 123 -1.80 -17.27 -5.64
CA SER A 123 -2.48 -16.71 -6.81
C SER A 123 -1.50 -15.87 -7.66
N THR A 124 -1.72 -15.84 -8.97
CA THR A 124 -0.88 -15.05 -9.90
C THR A 124 -0.79 -13.58 -9.52
N GLY A 125 -1.90 -12.99 -9.06
CA GLY A 125 -1.92 -11.61 -8.57
C GLY A 125 -1.02 -11.41 -7.36
N ALA A 126 -1.09 -12.31 -6.37
CA ALA A 126 -0.25 -12.23 -5.18
C ALA A 126 1.25 -12.40 -5.52
N VAL A 127 1.58 -13.32 -6.42
CA VAL A 127 2.96 -13.50 -6.93
C VAL A 127 3.43 -12.22 -7.62
N SER A 128 2.59 -11.58 -8.43
CA SER A 128 2.96 -10.37 -9.17
C SER A 128 3.35 -9.19 -8.27
N LEU A 129 2.79 -9.08 -7.07
CA LEU A 129 3.16 -8.03 -6.10
C LEU A 129 4.60 -8.12 -5.63
N GLY A 130 5.13 -9.33 -5.51
CA GLY A 130 6.49 -9.59 -5.04
C GLY A 130 7.50 -9.83 -6.15
N THR A 131 7.10 -9.68 -7.43
CA THR A 131 7.95 -9.98 -8.60
C THR A 131 8.52 -8.71 -9.20
N PHE A 132 9.83 -8.70 -9.44
CA PHE A 132 10.51 -7.66 -10.20
C PHE A 132 11.44 -8.29 -11.26
N LYS A 133 11.32 -7.86 -12.53
CA LYS A 133 12.09 -8.41 -13.67
C LYS A 133 12.12 -9.95 -13.72
N GLY A 134 10.95 -10.58 -13.46
CA GLY A 134 10.77 -12.04 -13.48
C GLY A 134 11.33 -12.77 -12.24
N THR A 135 11.91 -12.08 -11.27
CA THR A 135 12.44 -12.66 -10.03
C THR A 135 11.55 -12.30 -8.86
N GLN A 136 11.24 -13.30 -8.02
CA GLN A 136 10.44 -13.12 -6.80
C GLN A 136 11.32 -12.61 -5.67
N TYR A 137 11.04 -11.42 -5.13
CA TYR A 137 11.74 -10.79 -4.00
C TYR A 137 10.88 -10.64 -2.76
N GLY A 138 9.56 -10.63 -2.90
CA GLY A 138 8.64 -10.46 -1.79
C GLY A 138 7.53 -11.50 -1.80
N ILE A 139 6.99 -11.80 -0.62
CA ILE A 139 5.85 -12.68 -0.42
C ILE A 139 4.71 -11.88 0.21
N ALA A 140 3.56 -11.84 -0.46
CA ALA A 140 2.36 -11.24 0.10
C ALA A 140 1.66 -12.25 1.02
N ARG A 141 1.34 -11.85 2.25
CA ARG A 141 0.58 -12.68 3.21
C ARG A 141 -0.92 -12.62 3.00
N SER A 142 -1.41 -11.50 2.48
CA SER A 142 -2.78 -11.29 2.03
C SER A 142 -2.80 -10.24 0.94
N VAL A 143 -3.88 -10.20 0.19
CA VAL A 143 -4.11 -9.22 -0.86
C VAL A 143 -5.47 -8.58 -0.70
N ASN A 144 -5.61 -7.39 -1.23
CA ASN A 144 -6.85 -6.65 -1.24
C ASN A 144 -7.06 -5.93 -2.57
N SER A 145 -8.23 -5.37 -2.73
CA SER A 145 -8.55 -4.44 -3.80
C SER A 145 -9.76 -3.59 -3.39
N LEU A 146 -10.17 -2.73 -4.29
CA LEU A 146 -11.31 -1.85 -4.11
C LEU A 146 -12.57 -2.48 -4.69
N ALA A 147 -13.70 -2.16 -4.07
CA ALA A 147 -15.02 -2.52 -4.54
C ALA A 147 -16.02 -1.36 -4.34
N LEU A 148 -17.20 -1.48 -4.91
CA LEU A 148 -18.31 -0.60 -4.61
C LEU A 148 -19.01 -1.10 -3.34
N ILE A 149 -18.97 -0.31 -2.28
CA ILE A 149 -19.73 -0.54 -1.05
C ILE A 149 -20.95 0.36 -1.08
N TYR A 150 -22.13 -0.18 -0.80
CA TYR A 150 -23.38 0.56 -0.92
C TYR A 150 -24.34 0.29 0.24
N ASN A 151 -25.13 1.31 0.59
CA ASN A 151 -26.19 1.20 1.58
C ASN A 151 -27.43 0.55 0.94
N THR A 152 -27.76 -0.66 1.39
CA THR A 152 -28.84 -1.46 0.79
C THR A 152 -30.22 -0.84 1.02
N ASP A 153 -30.42 -0.12 2.12
CA ASP A 153 -31.70 0.52 2.41
C ASP A 153 -31.93 1.73 1.52
N LEU A 154 -30.92 2.56 1.29
CA LEU A 154 -31.03 3.72 0.40
C LEU A 154 -31.27 3.30 -1.05
N LEU A 155 -30.56 2.27 -1.54
CA LEU A 155 -30.82 1.76 -2.89
C LEU A 155 -32.24 1.18 -3.01
N ARG A 156 -32.68 0.35 -2.05
CA ARG A 156 -34.01 -0.22 -2.02
C ARG A 156 -35.09 0.86 -1.98
N GLN A 157 -34.96 1.88 -1.15
CA GLN A 157 -35.89 3.01 -1.06
C GLN A 157 -35.99 3.80 -2.37
N ALA A 158 -34.88 3.90 -3.10
CA ALA A 158 -34.85 4.54 -4.40
C ALA A 158 -35.32 3.62 -5.54
N GLY A 159 -35.54 2.33 -5.28
CA GLY A 159 -35.89 1.34 -6.30
C GLY A 159 -34.81 1.22 -7.38
N VAL A 160 -33.53 1.08 -6.95
CA VAL A 160 -32.41 0.88 -7.84
C VAL A 160 -31.53 -0.28 -7.35
N GLU A 161 -30.90 -0.96 -8.28
CA GLU A 161 -29.88 -1.96 -8.02
C GLU A 161 -28.48 -1.32 -7.98
N PRO A 162 -27.48 -1.99 -7.40
CA PRO A 162 -26.10 -1.51 -7.47
C PRO A 162 -25.64 -1.40 -8.93
N PRO A 163 -25.07 -0.27 -9.35
CA PRO A 163 -24.69 -0.02 -10.73
C PRO A 163 -23.56 -0.95 -11.19
N THR A 164 -23.65 -1.43 -12.42
CA THR A 164 -22.64 -2.29 -13.08
C THR A 164 -21.87 -1.54 -14.17
N THR A 165 -22.40 -0.45 -14.66
CA THR A 165 -21.79 0.40 -15.69
C THR A 165 -21.61 1.84 -15.21
N TRP A 166 -20.70 2.59 -15.88
CA TRP A 166 -20.51 4.01 -15.61
C TRP A 166 -21.77 4.84 -15.89
N TYR A 167 -22.54 4.43 -16.88
CA TYR A 167 -23.85 5.07 -17.16
C TYR A 167 -24.80 4.89 -15.98
N GLU A 168 -24.96 3.65 -15.53
CA GLU A 168 -25.78 3.34 -14.35
C GLU A 168 -25.26 4.00 -13.09
N LEU A 169 -23.92 4.06 -12.89
CA LEU A 169 -23.30 4.74 -11.75
C LEU A 169 -23.72 6.22 -11.68
N LYS A 170 -23.63 6.94 -12.80
CA LYS A 170 -24.06 8.35 -12.85
C LYS A 170 -25.55 8.50 -12.58
N ALA A 171 -26.39 7.68 -13.20
CA ALA A 171 -27.83 7.71 -13.02
C ALA A 171 -28.25 7.37 -11.57
N THR A 172 -27.67 6.30 -11.01
CA THR A 172 -27.95 5.85 -9.64
C THR A 172 -27.46 6.89 -8.63
N ALA A 173 -26.24 7.41 -8.81
CA ALA A 173 -25.70 8.43 -7.92
C ALA A 173 -26.56 9.71 -7.93
N ALA A 174 -27.00 10.18 -9.10
CA ALA A 174 -27.90 11.32 -9.20
C ALA A 174 -29.24 11.07 -8.50
N LYS A 175 -29.83 9.87 -8.66
CA LYS A 175 -31.12 9.49 -8.03
C LYS A 175 -31.02 9.39 -6.50
N LEU A 176 -29.88 8.94 -5.98
CA LEU A 176 -29.62 8.80 -4.54
C LEU A 176 -29.18 10.13 -3.88
N THR A 177 -28.78 11.13 -4.66
CA THR A 177 -28.39 12.43 -4.13
C THR A 177 -29.62 13.21 -3.66
N ARG A 178 -29.77 13.35 -2.34
CA ARG A 178 -30.92 14.03 -1.72
C ARG A 178 -30.52 14.74 -0.42
N GLY A 179 -30.92 16.00 -0.29
CA GLY A 179 -30.65 16.78 0.92
C GLY A 179 -29.14 16.89 1.20
N ARG A 180 -28.66 16.22 2.25
CA ARG A 180 -27.25 16.21 2.66
C ARG A 180 -26.51 14.94 2.23
N THR A 181 -27.20 14.01 1.56
CA THR A 181 -26.64 12.73 1.11
C THR A 181 -26.20 12.85 -0.34
N TYR A 182 -24.93 12.57 -0.60
CA TYR A 182 -24.37 12.35 -1.93
C TYR A 182 -24.68 10.92 -2.39
N GLY A 183 -24.91 10.72 -3.68
CA GLY A 183 -25.07 9.38 -4.22
C GLY A 183 -23.81 8.56 -4.20
N MET A 184 -22.62 9.24 -4.29
CA MET A 184 -21.33 8.59 -4.37
C MET A 184 -20.28 9.34 -3.53
N ALA A 185 -19.37 8.58 -2.90
CA ALA A 185 -18.15 9.10 -2.29
C ALA A 185 -16.91 8.30 -2.74
N PHE A 186 -15.81 8.98 -2.94
CA PHE A 186 -14.51 8.41 -3.29
C PHE A 186 -13.39 9.32 -2.78
N SER A 187 -12.20 8.76 -2.62
CA SER A 187 -10.98 9.53 -2.29
C SER A 187 -10.26 9.92 -3.58
N ALA A 188 -9.92 11.18 -3.70
CA ALA A 188 -9.09 11.71 -4.79
C ALA A 188 -7.96 12.59 -4.21
N THR A 189 -7.36 12.18 -3.09
CA THR A 189 -6.19 12.84 -2.49
C THR A 189 -5.00 12.87 -3.45
N PRO A 190 -4.13 13.90 -3.41
CA PRO A 190 -2.99 14.04 -4.33
C PRO A 190 -1.81 13.13 -3.93
N ASP A 191 -2.09 11.85 -3.75
CA ASP A 191 -1.13 10.85 -3.29
C ASP A 191 -1.41 9.45 -3.88
N ALA A 192 -0.66 8.46 -3.43
CA ALA A 192 -0.80 7.08 -3.86
C ALA A 192 -2.17 6.46 -3.53
N ASP A 193 -2.84 6.91 -2.45
CA ASP A 193 -4.15 6.41 -2.05
C ASP A 193 -5.25 6.90 -2.99
N GLY A 194 -5.21 8.19 -3.39
CA GLY A 194 -6.12 8.72 -4.40
C GLY A 194 -5.91 8.06 -5.77
N VAL A 195 -4.65 7.81 -6.15
CA VAL A 195 -4.35 7.05 -7.36
C VAL A 195 -4.90 5.64 -7.28
N TYR A 196 -4.73 4.95 -6.14
CA TYR A 196 -5.26 3.60 -5.92
C TYR A 196 -6.77 3.55 -6.16
N GLN A 197 -7.51 4.54 -5.65
CA GLN A 197 -8.96 4.68 -5.85
C GLN A 197 -9.34 4.96 -7.32
N PHE A 198 -8.50 5.67 -8.07
CA PHE A 198 -8.77 6.03 -9.47
C PHE A 198 -8.46 4.89 -10.45
N LEU A 199 -7.46 4.06 -10.18
CA LEU A 199 -6.98 3.01 -11.08
C LEU A 199 -8.05 2.06 -11.62
N PRO A 200 -9.06 1.59 -10.85
CA PRO A 200 -10.10 0.71 -11.37
C PRO A 200 -10.86 1.33 -12.54
N PHE A 201 -11.12 2.62 -12.47
CA PHE A 201 -11.80 3.37 -13.54
C PHE A 201 -10.86 3.60 -14.72
N PHE A 202 -9.64 4.06 -14.44
CA PHE A 202 -8.63 4.34 -15.46
C PHE A 202 -8.33 3.10 -16.31
N TRP A 203 -8.04 1.98 -15.69
CA TRP A 203 -7.69 0.74 -16.39
C TRP A 203 -8.89 0.08 -17.06
N SER A 204 -10.04 0.05 -16.41
CA SER A 204 -11.28 -0.47 -17.03
C SER A 204 -11.72 0.37 -18.23
N GLY A 205 -11.40 1.66 -18.23
CA GLY A 205 -11.57 2.57 -19.37
C GLY A 205 -10.57 2.36 -20.51
N GLY A 206 -9.55 1.53 -20.29
CA GLY A 206 -8.47 1.27 -21.26
C GLY A 206 -7.28 2.22 -21.13
N GLY A 207 -7.19 2.98 -20.03
CA GLY A 207 -6.00 3.74 -19.65
C GLY A 207 -4.79 2.84 -19.46
N ASP A 208 -3.61 3.37 -19.70
CA ASP A 208 -2.34 2.66 -19.63
C ASP A 208 -1.33 3.48 -18.85
N GLU A 209 -0.79 2.92 -17.78
CA GLU A 209 0.20 3.60 -16.93
C GLU A 209 1.56 3.81 -17.61
N ALA A 210 1.87 3.07 -18.67
CA ALA A 210 3.06 3.31 -19.49
C ALA A 210 2.82 4.41 -20.54
N HIS A 211 1.56 4.65 -20.90
CA HIS A 211 1.14 5.61 -21.92
C HIS A 211 -0.12 6.36 -21.45
N LEU A 212 0.06 7.28 -20.48
CA LEU A 212 -1.05 8.00 -19.85
C LEU A 212 -1.89 8.79 -20.85
N ASP A 213 -1.29 9.26 -21.93
CA ASP A 213 -1.89 10.04 -23.00
C ASP A 213 -2.47 9.22 -24.17
N ASN A 214 -2.71 7.91 -23.96
CA ASN A 214 -3.26 7.00 -24.99
C ASN A 214 -4.69 7.34 -25.46
N GLY A 215 -5.29 8.40 -24.94
CA GLY A 215 -6.62 8.89 -25.26
C GLY A 215 -7.77 8.14 -24.60
N LYS A 216 -7.52 6.98 -23.94
CA LYS A 216 -8.57 6.14 -23.35
C LYS A 216 -8.83 6.45 -21.87
N GLY A 217 -7.80 6.88 -21.13
CA GLY A 217 -7.92 7.23 -19.73
C GLY A 217 -8.76 8.48 -19.44
N ALA A 218 -8.91 9.37 -20.42
CA ALA A 218 -9.64 10.63 -20.29
C ALA A 218 -11.10 10.43 -19.87
N ALA A 219 -11.77 9.38 -20.37
CA ALA A 219 -13.14 9.06 -20.01
C ALA A 219 -13.33 8.76 -18.53
N ALA A 220 -12.33 8.16 -17.86
CA ALA A 220 -12.38 7.91 -16.42
C ALA A 220 -12.27 9.20 -15.61
N LEU A 221 -11.40 10.13 -16.02
CA LEU A 221 -11.31 11.46 -15.41
C LEU A 221 -12.61 12.24 -15.60
N GLN A 222 -13.19 12.17 -16.79
CA GLN A 222 -14.49 12.82 -17.08
C GLN A 222 -15.60 12.24 -16.22
N LEU A 223 -15.65 10.91 -16.00
CA LEU A 223 -16.62 10.29 -15.11
C LEU A 223 -16.55 10.87 -13.69
N TRP A 224 -15.35 10.96 -13.11
CA TRP A 224 -15.18 11.51 -11.76
C TRP A 224 -15.56 13.00 -11.70
N LYS A 225 -15.18 13.75 -12.73
CA LYS A 225 -15.59 15.14 -12.86
C LYS A 225 -17.10 15.30 -12.98
N ASP A 226 -17.76 14.50 -13.82
CA ASP A 226 -19.21 14.51 -13.98
C ASP A 226 -19.95 14.27 -12.66
N LEU A 227 -19.46 13.34 -11.83
CA LEU A 227 -20.03 13.05 -10.50
C LEU A 227 -19.92 14.27 -9.56
N ILE A 228 -18.83 15.01 -9.61
CA ILE A 228 -18.64 16.22 -8.81
C ILE A 228 -19.49 17.38 -9.38
N ASP A 229 -19.44 17.61 -10.68
CA ASP A 229 -20.15 18.72 -11.35
C ASP A 229 -21.67 18.59 -11.20
N SER A 230 -22.20 17.37 -11.29
CA SER A 230 -23.61 17.06 -11.03
C SER A 230 -23.99 17.09 -9.54
N LYS A 231 -23.02 17.33 -8.64
CA LYS A 231 -23.19 17.25 -7.19
C LYS A 231 -23.62 15.86 -6.70
N SER A 232 -23.44 14.82 -7.50
CA SER A 232 -23.65 13.42 -7.10
C SER A 232 -22.51 12.91 -6.19
N ALA A 233 -21.35 13.57 -6.23
CA ALA A 233 -20.27 13.43 -5.28
C ALA A 233 -19.82 14.81 -4.76
N SER A 234 -19.21 14.83 -3.57
CA SER A 234 -18.69 16.07 -2.98
C SER A 234 -17.42 16.53 -3.69
N SER A 235 -17.26 17.86 -3.89
CA SER A 235 -15.99 18.43 -4.31
C SER A 235 -14.86 18.26 -3.28
N ALA A 236 -15.20 17.99 -2.00
CA ALA A 236 -14.21 17.67 -0.96
C ALA A 236 -13.54 16.29 -1.18
N ALA A 237 -14.00 15.47 -2.11
CA ALA A 237 -13.34 14.23 -2.51
C ALA A 237 -11.84 14.41 -2.81
N VAL A 238 -11.41 15.58 -3.28
CA VAL A 238 -10.00 15.92 -3.56
C VAL A 238 -9.13 16.01 -2.30
N THR A 239 -9.73 16.03 -1.10
CA THR A 239 -9.05 16.08 0.20
C THR A 239 -9.48 14.97 1.15
N TRP A 240 -10.53 14.23 0.83
CA TRP A 240 -10.99 13.12 1.64
C TRP A 240 -10.08 11.91 1.52
N THR A 241 -9.54 11.47 2.64
CA THR A 241 -8.90 10.17 2.75
C THR A 241 -9.91 9.03 2.57
N GLN A 242 -9.44 7.81 2.43
CA GLN A 242 -10.31 6.62 2.38
C GLN A 242 -11.11 6.45 3.68
N GLN A 243 -10.55 6.89 4.82
CA GLN A 243 -11.25 6.91 6.10
C GLN A 243 -12.35 7.98 6.11
N ASP A 244 -12.07 9.20 5.64
CA ASP A 244 -13.09 10.25 5.54
C ASP A 244 -14.27 9.80 4.66
N VAL A 245 -13.99 9.10 3.55
CA VAL A 245 -15.02 8.51 2.69
C VAL A 245 -15.88 7.51 3.45
N ASN A 246 -15.27 6.64 4.25
CA ASN A 246 -15.96 5.68 5.10
C ASN A 246 -16.84 6.40 6.15
N ASP A 247 -16.34 7.46 6.76
CA ASP A 247 -17.08 8.26 7.75
C ASP A 247 -18.29 8.96 7.13
N GLN A 248 -18.17 9.45 5.87
CA GLN A 248 -19.33 9.98 5.15
C GLN A 248 -20.40 8.89 4.91
N PHE A 249 -19.97 7.69 4.56
CA PHE A 249 -20.87 6.56 4.33
C PHE A 249 -21.58 6.13 5.63
N ILE A 250 -20.84 5.94 6.72
CA ILE A 250 -21.40 5.59 8.04
C ILE A 250 -22.38 6.65 8.53
N ALA A 251 -22.07 7.92 8.34
CA ALA A 251 -22.93 9.03 8.72
C ALA A 251 -24.17 9.21 7.82
N GLY A 252 -24.41 8.32 6.83
CA GLY A 252 -25.50 8.42 5.86
C GLY A 252 -25.39 9.62 4.90
N ARG A 253 -24.20 10.22 4.81
CA ARG A 253 -23.91 11.34 3.89
C ARG A 253 -23.40 10.89 2.53
N ALA A 254 -23.20 9.60 2.34
CA ALA A 254 -22.96 8.96 1.05
C ALA A 254 -23.76 7.67 0.96
N ALA A 255 -24.44 7.43 -0.17
CA ALA A 255 -25.22 6.22 -0.40
C ALA A 255 -24.36 5.07 -0.93
N MET A 256 -23.29 5.39 -1.66
CA MET A 256 -22.30 4.47 -2.21
C MET A 256 -20.91 5.02 -2.01
N MET A 257 -19.91 4.13 -1.89
CA MET A 257 -18.50 4.53 -1.85
C MET A 257 -17.62 3.52 -2.57
N ILE A 258 -16.46 3.98 -3.06
CA ILE A 258 -15.34 3.10 -3.40
C ILE A 258 -14.46 2.97 -2.19
N ASN A 259 -14.27 1.73 -1.72
CA ASN A 259 -13.35 1.46 -0.61
C ASN A 259 -12.93 -0.02 -0.60
N GLY A 260 -12.05 -0.39 0.30
CA GLY A 260 -11.52 -1.74 0.42
C GLY A 260 -11.98 -2.47 1.69
N PRO A 261 -11.59 -3.75 1.84
CA PRO A 261 -12.01 -4.61 2.94
C PRO A 261 -11.47 -4.15 4.31
N TRP A 262 -10.46 -3.30 4.35
CA TRP A 262 -9.95 -2.69 5.59
C TRP A 262 -10.97 -1.82 6.33
N GLN A 263 -12.05 -1.40 5.67
CA GLN A 263 -13.15 -0.66 6.31
C GLN A 263 -14.18 -1.59 6.96
N VAL A 264 -14.16 -2.88 6.66
CA VAL A 264 -15.16 -3.84 7.13
C VAL A 264 -15.23 -3.95 8.67
N PRO A 265 -14.12 -3.93 9.43
CA PRO A 265 -14.19 -3.93 10.88
C PRO A 265 -15.04 -2.78 11.41
N VAL A 266 -14.73 -1.55 10.98
CA VAL A 266 -15.44 -0.33 11.40
C VAL A 266 -16.91 -0.37 10.95
N LEU A 267 -17.19 -0.72 9.69
CA LEU A 267 -18.57 -0.85 9.19
C LEU A 267 -19.38 -1.88 10.00
N SER A 268 -18.74 -2.93 10.48
CA SER A 268 -19.39 -4.02 11.21
C SER A 268 -19.77 -3.63 12.65
N GLU A 269 -19.18 -2.58 13.21
CA GLU A 269 -19.55 -2.01 14.50
C GLU A 269 -20.90 -1.27 14.43
N HIS A 270 -21.26 -0.74 13.28
CA HIS A 270 -22.52 0.00 13.05
C HIS A 270 -23.66 -0.95 12.68
N LYS A 271 -24.31 -1.54 13.68
CA LYS A 271 -25.33 -2.60 13.50
C LYS A 271 -26.58 -2.15 12.72
N ASP A 272 -26.91 -0.85 12.79
CA ASP A 272 -28.05 -0.26 12.10
C ASP A 272 -27.72 0.13 10.64
N LEU A 273 -26.45 0.01 10.24
CA LEU A 273 -26.02 0.28 8.86
C LEU A 273 -26.11 -1.01 8.03
N HIS A 274 -27.07 -1.08 7.14
CA HIS A 274 -27.20 -2.18 6.21
C HIS A 274 -26.43 -1.89 4.93
N TRP A 275 -25.37 -2.63 4.70
CA TRP A 275 -24.47 -2.47 3.55
C TRP A 275 -24.14 -3.78 2.87
N ALA A 276 -23.77 -3.69 1.60
CA ALA A 276 -23.27 -4.79 0.81
C ALA A 276 -22.16 -4.32 -0.14
N VAL A 277 -21.51 -5.29 -0.78
CA VAL A 277 -20.36 -5.07 -1.67
C VAL A 277 -20.71 -5.55 -3.06
N ALA A 278 -20.38 -4.76 -4.07
CA ALA A 278 -20.50 -5.08 -5.48
C ALA A 278 -19.19 -4.80 -6.22
N SER A 279 -19.05 -5.35 -7.41
CA SER A 279 -17.94 -5.05 -8.30
C SER A 279 -17.94 -3.58 -8.69
N ILE A 280 -16.76 -3.01 -8.98
CA ILE A 280 -16.65 -1.63 -9.47
C ILE A 280 -17.27 -1.54 -10.86
N PRO A 281 -18.14 -0.51 -11.11
CA PRO A 281 -18.77 -0.30 -12.41
C PRO A 281 -17.76 -0.09 -13.53
N VAL A 282 -18.05 -0.64 -14.69
CA VAL A 282 -17.19 -0.62 -15.89
C VAL A 282 -17.78 0.25 -17.01
N PRO A 283 -17.00 0.69 -18.02
CA PRO A 283 -17.54 1.51 -19.11
C PRO A 283 -18.62 0.81 -19.92
N VAL A 284 -18.48 -0.50 -20.12
CA VAL A 284 -19.33 -1.33 -20.99
C VAL A 284 -19.75 -2.59 -20.24
N ALA A 285 -21.05 -2.86 -20.21
CA ALA A 285 -21.60 -4.06 -19.57
C ALA A 285 -20.95 -5.36 -20.10
N GLY A 286 -20.78 -6.33 -19.19
CA GLY A 286 -20.21 -7.63 -19.51
C GLY A 286 -18.69 -7.67 -19.60
N ARG A 287 -17.98 -6.55 -19.48
CA ARG A 287 -16.52 -6.55 -19.31
C ARG A 287 -16.14 -6.73 -17.86
N PRO A 288 -15.08 -7.51 -17.55
CA PRO A 288 -14.57 -7.57 -16.18
C PRO A 288 -13.93 -6.23 -15.80
N PRO A 289 -14.05 -5.77 -14.55
CA PRO A 289 -13.26 -4.65 -14.04
C PRO A 289 -11.77 -5.02 -14.01
N VAL A 290 -10.91 -4.00 -14.08
CA VAL A 290 -9.46 -4.15 -13.92
C VAL A 290 -9.03 -3.34 -12.69
N PRO A 291 -9.24 -3.86 -11.49
CA PRO A 291 -8.85 -3.16 -10.27
C PRO A 291 -7.36 -3.34 -9.98
N PRO A 292 -6.76 -2.45 -9.17
CA PRO A 292 -5.39 -2.66 -8.70
C PRO A 292 -5.36 -3.77 -7.65
N ILE A 293 -4.36 -4.64 -7.70
CA ILE A 293 -4.06 -5.49 -6.56
C ILE A 293 -3.28 -4.67 -5.54
N GLY A 294 -3.73 -4.72 -4.30
CA GLY A 294 -3.08 -4.15 -3.14
C GLY A 294 -2.62 -5.23 -2.18
N GLY A 295 -1.80 -4.82 -1.26
CA GLY A 295 -1.26 -5.65 -0.20
C GLY A 295 0.21 -5.34 0.08
N THR A 296 0.62 -5.66 1.29
CA THR A 296 2.01 -5.58 1.68
C THR A 296 2.74 -6.87 1.35
N VAL A 297 4.00 -6.75 1.00
CA VAL A 297 4.91 -7.88 0.78
C VAL A 297 6.02 -7.87 1.82
N MET A 298 6.40 -9.04 2.29
CA MET A 298 7.56 -9.25 3.13
C MET A 298 8.73 -9.67 2.25
N ALA A 299 9.81 -8.91 2.31
CA ALA A 299 11.05 -9.15 1.59
C ALA A 299 12.19 -9.40 2.56
N LEU A 300 13.26 -10.04 2.09
CA LEU A 300 14.48 -10.29 2.84
C LEU A 300 15.57 -9.31 2.37
N PRO A 301 15.90 -8.27 3.16
CA PRO A 301 17.01 -7.39 2.84
C PRO A 301 18.35 -8.14 2.86
N ARG A 302 19.28 -7.68 2.03
CA ARG A 302 20.63 -8.22 1.97
C ARG A 302 21.49 -7.61 3.09
N THR A 303 21.40 -8.16 4.30
CA THR A 303 22.11 -7.67 5.48
C THR A 303 23.55 -8.22 5.61
N GLY A 304 23.86 -9.31 4.88
CA GLY A 304 25.13 -10.02 4.99
C GLY A 304 25.15 -11.14 6.04
N ASP A 305 24.19 -11.17 6.97
CA ASP A 305 24.05 -12.26 7.95
C ASP A 305 23.17 -13.40 7.39
N THR A 306 23.84 -14.44 6.87
CA THR A 306 23.15 -15.59 6.26
C THR A 306 22.40 -16.44 7.28
N GLY A 307 22.81 -16.45 8.54
CA GLY A 307 22.14 -17.20 9.62
C GLY A 307 20.78 -16.58 9.94
N ARG A 308 20.74 -15.28 10.16
CA ARG A 308 19.51 -14.51 10.39
C ARG A 308 18.59 -14.53 9.17
N GLN A 309 19.16 -14.39 7.96
CA GLN A 309 18.38 -14.53 6.71
C GLN A 309 17.71 -15.91 6.59
N GLY A 310 18.43 -16.99 6.93
CA GLY A 310 17.86 -18.34 6.93
C GLY A 310 16.73 -18.52 7.95
N THR A 311 16.84 -17.90 9.12
CA THR A 311 15.78 -17.89 10.15
C THR A 311 14.57 -17.08 9.69
N ALA A 312 14.80 -15.89 9.14
CA ALA A 312 13.73 -15.07 8.56
C ALA A 312 13.00 -15.80 7.42
N ALA A 313 13.72 -16.48 6.54
CA ALA A 313 13.11 -17.30 5.48
C ALA A 313 12.21 -18.44 6.01
N LYS A 314 12.63 -19.12 7.11
CA LYS A 314 11.78 -20.13 7.78
C LYS A 314 10.51 -19.51 8.36
N ILE A 315 10.60 -18.32 8.95
CA ILE A 315 9.43 -17.56 9.43
C ILE A 315 8.50 -17.25 8.25
N LEU A 316 9.00 -16.71 7.14
CA LEU A 316 8.18 -16.42 5.95
C LEU A 316 7.49 -17.67 5.39
N ASN A 317 8.18 -18.80 5.33
CA ASN A 317 7.57 -20.08 4.91
C ASN A 317 6.42 -20.50 5.81
N CYS A 318 6.62 -20.44 7.15
CA CYS A 318 5.57 -20.75 8.12
C CYS A 318 4.37 -19.81 7.99
N LEU A 319 4.62 -18.49 7.88
CA LEU A 319 3.56 -17.49 7.68
C LEU A 319 2.76 -17.75 6.39
N ASN A 320 3.41 -18.32 5.37
CA ASN A 320 2.77 -18.67 4.10
C ASN A 320 2.00 -20.00 4.10
N GLU A 321 2.00 -20.75 5.18
CA GLU A 321 1.17 -21.95 5.29
C GLU A 321 -0.33 -21.59 5.26
N GLN A 322 -1.15 -22.43 4.64
CA GLN A 322 -2.59 -22.19 4.46
C GLN A 322 -3.30 -21.77 5.76
N ARG A 323 -3.10 -22.51 6.85
CA ARG A 323 -3.73 -22.21 8.15
C ARG A 323 -3.37 -20.82 8.69
N ASN A 324 -2.13 -20.39 8.47
CA ASN A 324 -1.64 -19.11 8.95
C ASN A 324 -2.16 -17.97 8.07
N GLN A 325 -2.27 -18.16 6.76
CA GLN A 325 -2.87 -17.20 5.85
C GLN A 325 -4.37 -17.00 6.08
N VAL A 326 -5.13 -18.08 6.35
CA VAL A 326 -6.56 -17.97 6.70
C VAL A 326 -6.71 -17.15 7.97
N ALA A 327 -6.00 -17.52 9.04
CA ALA A 327 -6.07 -16.79 10.31
C ALA A 327 -5.64 -15.31 10.19
N TRP A 328 -4.66 -15.02 9.33
CA TRP A 328 -4.29 -13.63 9.03
C TRP A 328 -5.40 -12.91 8.26
N GLY A 329 -5.89 -13.50 7.17
CA GLY A 329 -6.97 -12.94 6.35
C GLY A 329 -8.20 -12.57 7.16
N GLU A 330 -8.60 -13.45 8.10
CA GLU A 330 -9.71 -13.20 9.03
C GLU A 330 -9.43 -12.03 9.98
N SER A 331 -8.20 -11.92 10.49
CA SER A 331 -7.84 -10.86 11.46
C SER A 331 -7.82 -9.45 10.85
N VAL A 332 -7.57 -9.33 9.53
CA VAL A 332 -7.46 -8.05 8.81
C VAL A 332 -8.48 -7.89 7.68
N ASN A 333 -9.41 -8.84 7.53
CA ASN A 333 -10.42 -8.90 6.46
C ASN A 333 -9.85 -8.83 5.03
N ASN A 334 -8.61 -9.24 4.83
CA ASN A 334 -7.95 -9.31 3.53
C ASN A 334 -7.97 -10.74 2.97
N VAL A 335 -7.95 -10.86 1.63
CA VAL A 335 -8.00 -12.15 0.95
C VAL A 335 -6.65 -12.88 1.08
N PRO A 336 -6.63 -14.13 1.56
CA PRO A 336 -5.42 -14.95 1.57
C PRO A 336 -4.82 -15.12 0.18
N THR A 337 -3.51 -15.28 0.11
CA THR A 337 -2.78 -15.34 -1.18
C THR A 337 -2.73 -16.73 -1.79
N ARG A 338 -2.84 -17.81 -0.99
CA ARG A 338 -2.97 -19.17 -1.51
C ARG A 338 -4.39 -19.40 -2.04
N ALA A 339 -4.51 -19.97 -3.23
CA ALA A 339 -5.80 -20.20 -3.88
C ALA A 339 -6.76 -21.04 -3.00
N THR A 340 -6.25 -22.07 -2.32
CA THR A 340 -7.04 -22.90 -1.40
C THR A 340 -7.50 -22.14 -0.16
N ALA A 341 -6.65 -21.27 0.40
CA ALA A 341 -7.00 -20.43 1.54
C ALA A 341 -8.00 -19.33 1.15
N ALA A 342 -7.84 -18.73 -0.04
CA ALA A 342 -8.79 -17.75 -0.57
C ALA A 342 -10.18 -18.36 -0.80
N ALA A 343 -10.25 -19.62 -1.27
CA ALA A 343 -11.52 -20.34 -1.44
C ALA A 343 -12.21 -20.61 -0.09
N ALA A 344 -11.46 -21.03 0.94
CA ALA A 344 -11.98 -21.21 2.29
C ALA A 344 -12.48 -19.90 2.87
N TYR A 345 -11.69 -18.82 2.79
CA TYR A 345 -12.06 -17.49 3.23
C TYR A 345 -13.38 -17.01 2.59
N LYS A 346 -13.51 -17.18 1.27
CA LYS A 346 -14.73 -16.80 0.54
C LYS A 346 -15.97 -17.60 1.03
N ALA A 347 -15.82 -18.88 1.30
CA ALA A 347 -16.91 -19.73 1.77
C ALA A 347 -17.37 -19.34 3.20
N GLU A 348 -16.44 -19.01 4.07
CA GLU A 348 -16.68 -18.62 5.46
C GLU A 348 -17.16 -17.18 5.61
N ASN A 349 -16.84 -16.31 4.63
CA ASN A 349 -17.15 -14.88 4.65
C ASN A 349 -17.96 -14.45 3.42
N PRO A 350 -19.24 -14.90 3.23
CA PRO A 350 -20.03 -14.64 2.02
C PRO A 350 -20.25 -13.15 1.76
N LYS A 351 -20.31 -12.32 2.81
CA LYS A 351 -20.44 -10.87 2.71
C LYS A 351 -19.21 -10.21 2.07
N LEU A 352 -18.05 -10.85 2.18
CA LEU A 352 -16.77 -10.38 1.63
C LEU A 352 -16.38 -11.10 0.32
N ALA A 353 -17.22 -12.01 -0.16
CA ALA A 353 -16.96 -12.81 -1.35
C ALA A 353 -16.64 -11.94 -2.59
N ALA A 354 -17.31 -10.78 -2.72
CA ALA A 354 -17.05 -9.84 -3.81
C ALA A 354 -15.59 -9.31 -3.82
N PHE A 355 -14.96 -9.11 -2.66
CA PHE A 355 -13.56 -8.72 -2.61
C PHE A 355 -12.63 -9.83 -3.11
N ALA A 356 -12.93 -11.08 -2.79
CA ALA A 356 -12.16 -12.22 -3.30
C ALA A 356 -12.28 -12.34 -4.83
N ASP A 357 -13.48 -12.09 -5.38
CA ASP A 357 -13.71 -12.11 -6.83
C ASP A 357 -12.97 -10.96 -7.55
N VAL A 358 -12.98 -9.78 -6.95
CA VAL A 358 -12.27 -8.60 -7.47
C VAL A 358 -10.76 -8.83 -7.49
N VAL A 359 -10.20 -9.41 -6.43
CA VAL A 359 -8.75 -9.73 -6.35
C VAL A 359 -8.33 -10.73 -7.44
N ALA A 360 -9.22 -11.66 -7.85
CA ALA A 360 -8.90 -12.64 -8.88
C ALA A 360 -8.58 -12.00 -10.26
N THR A 361 -9.11 -10.82 -10.55
CA THR A 361 -8.87 -10.06 -11.79
C THR A 361 -7.93 -8.87 -11.61
N ALA A 362 -7.45 -8.64 -10.39
CA ALA A 362 -6.66 -7.47 -10.05
C ALA A 362 -5.26 -7.49 -10.67
N ARG A 363 -4.74 -6.31 -11.01
CA ARG A 363 -3.46 -6.10 -11.67
C ARG A 363 -2.47 -5.37 -10.75
N SER A 364 -1.20 -5.77 -10.79
CA SER A 364 -0.13 -5.04 -10.10
C SER A 364 0.12 -3.68 -10.75
N ARG A 365 0.28 -2.66 -9.92
CA ARG A 365 0.59 -1.29 -10.33
C ARG A 365 1.94 -1.16 -11.03
N THR A 366 2.88 -2.02 -10.69
CA THR A 366 4.24 -2.05 -11.26
C THR A 366 4.37 -2.92 -12.49
N ALA A 367 3.31 -3.61 -12.93
CA ALA A 367 3.37 -4.64 -13.98
C ALA A 367 3.98 -4.14 -15.31
N ARG A 368 3.77 -2.87 -15.67
CA ARG A 368 4.24 -2.27 -16.93
C ARG A 368 5.39 -1.29 -16.75
N VAL A 369 5.45 -0.60 -15.62
CA VAL A 369 6.39 0.50 -15.41
C VAL A 369 7.45 0.22 -14.36
N GLY A 370 7.35 -0.93 -13.65
CA GLY A 370 8.35 -1.39 -12.68
C GLY A 370 8.67 -0.36 -11.61
N SER A 371 9.96 -0.11 -11.38
CA SER A 371 10.49 0.87 -10.42
C SER A 371 10.10 2.33 -10.72
N ARG A 372 9.55 2.62 -11.90
CA ARG A 372 9.06 3.95 -12.26
C ARG A 372 7.65 4.26 -11.73
N TRP A 373 6.97 3.27 -11.15
CA TRP A 373 5.61 3.45 -10.64
C TRP A 373 5.42 4.70 -9.77
N PRO A 374 6.31 5.06 -8.82
CA PRO A 374 6.13 6.25 -8.01
C PRO A 374 6.02 7.55 -8.82
N VAL A 375 6.85 7.70 -9.85
CA VAL A 375 6.83 8.88 -10.74
C VAL A 375 5.55 8.93 -11.56
N VAL A 376 5.11 7.77 -12.08
CA VAL A 376 3.85 7.66 -12.84
C VAL A 376 2.65 7.92 -11.94
N SER A 377 2.66 7.41 -10.72
CA SER A 377 1.61 7.62 -9.71
C SER A 377 1.47 9.10 -9.36
N ASP A 378 2.59 9.79 -9.10
CA ASP A 378 2.60 11.23 -8.82
C ASP A 378 2.08 12.05 -10.02
N ALA A 379 2.50 11.71 -11.22
CA ALA A 379 2.02 12.37 -12.43
C ALA A 379 0.51 12.18 -12.63
N LEU A 380 -0.01 10.97 -12.38
CA LEU A 380 -1.43 10.65 -12.51
C LEU A 380 -2.26 11.34 -11.42
N SER A 381 -1.75 11.43 -10.17
CA SER A 381 -2.40 12.17 -9.10
C SER A 381 -2.56 13.65 -9.45
N GLY A 382 -1.51 14.27 -10.00
CA GLY A 382 -1.56 15.65 -10.49
C GLY A 382 -2.59 15.85 -11.61
N ALA A 383 -2.77 14.85 -12.49
CA ALA A 383 -3.76 14.91 -13.55
C ALA A 383 -5.18 14.93 -13.01
N PHE A 384 -5.58 13.97 -12.16
CA PHE A 384 -6.95 13.97 -11.65
C PHE A 384 -7.22 15.18 -10.73
N GLN A 385 -6.27 15.61 -9.91
CA GLN A 385 -6.41 16.82 -9.11
C GLN A 385 -6.69 18.04 -10.00
N SER A 386 -5.92 18.25 -11.07
CA SER A 386 -6.13 19.35 -12.00
C SER A 386 -7.50 19.32 -12.66
N VAL A 387 -7.97 18.14 -13.08
CA VAL A 387 -9.29 18.00 -13.72
C VAL A 387 -10.43 18.23 -12.73
N LEU A 388 -10.35 17.63 -11.53
CA LEU A 388 -11.44 17.71 -10.55
C LEU A 388 -11.59 19.10 -9.95
N THR A 389 -10.51 19.88 -9.89
CA THR A 389 -10.53 21.30 -9.46
C THR A 389 -10.80 22.29 -10.60
N GLY A 390 -11.01 21.80 -11.83
CA GLY A 390 -11.34 22.64 -12.98
C GLY A 390 -10.13 23.34 -13.66
N GLY A 391 -8.92 22.92 -13.31
CA GLY A 391 -7.67 23.51 -13.85
C GLY A 391 -7.28 23.01 -15.24
N SER A 392 -7.83 21.87 -15.70
CA SER A 392 -7.49 21.29 -17.00
C SER A 392 -8.62 20.41 -17.55
N THR A 393 -8.60 20.16 -18.87
CA THR A 393 -9.40 19.07 -19.46
C THR A 393 -8.75 17.72 -19.20
N PRO A 394 -9.51 16.60 -19.20
CA PRO A 394 -8.97 15.27 -19.02
C PRO A 394 -7.80 14.92 -19.96
N GLU A 395 -7.94 15.25 -21.24
CA GLU A 395 -6.92 14.97 -22.27
C GLU A 395 -5.64 15.78 -22.04
N ALA A 396 -5.78 17.09 -21.75
CA ALA A 396 -4.64 17.96 -21.50
C ALA A 396 -3.90 17.55 -20.22
N ALA A 397 -4.64 17.18 -19.16
CA ALA A 397 -4.07 16.72 -17.90
C ALA A 397 -3.26 15.43 -18.08
N LEU A 398 -3.79 14.43 -18.80
CA LEU A 398 -3.08 13.17 -19.06
C LEU A 398 -1.87 13.35 -19.97
N LYS A 399 -1.94 14.26 -20.96
CA LYS A 399 -0.78 14.61 -21.80
C LYS A 399 0.34 15.24 -20.95
N GLN A 400 -0.01 16.14 -20.04
CA GLN A 400 0.96 16.74 -19.11
C GLN A 400 1.52 15.70 -18.14
N ALA A 401 0.68 14.77 -17.63
CA ALA A 401 1.11 13.67 -16.78
C ALA A 401 2.10 12.76 -17.50
N GLN A 402 1.85 12.41 -18.79
CA GLN A 402 2.78 11.63 -19.59
C GLN A 402 4.15 12.32 -19.69
N SER A 403 4.16 13.62 -19.99
CA SER A 403 5.41 14.38 -20.09
C SER A 403 6.19 14.39 -18.76
N ARG A 404 5.50 14.44 -17.62
CA ARG A 404 6.14 14.36 -16.29
C ARG A 404 6.65 12.94 -16.00
N ALA A 405 5.86 11.91 -16.33
CA ALA A 405 6.21 10.52 -16.11
C ALA A 405 7.43 10.07 -16.91
N THR A 406 7.72 10.72 -18.06
CA THR A 406 8.87 10.43 -18.93
C THR A 406 10.00 11.44 -18.78
N ALA A 407 9.86 12.47 -17.96
CA ALA A 407 10.94 13.42 -17.71
C ALA A 407 12.10 12.73 -16.98
N GLY A 408 13.23 12.58 -17.66
CA GLY A 408 14.43 11.93 -17.12
C GLY A 408 14.75 10.55 -17.73
N GLU A 409 14.02 10.14 -18.79
CA GLU A 409 14.40 9.03 -19.69
C GLU A 409 15.44 9.54 -20.77
#